data_9ac398cd8acc8e134cd334abaab38d58
#
_entry.id   9ac398cd8acc8e134cd334abaab38d58
#
_cell.length_a   1.000
_cell.length_b   1.000
_cell.length_c   1.000
_cell.angle_alpha   90.00
_cell.angle_beta   90.00
_cell.angle_gamma   90.00
#
_symmetry.space_group_name_H-M   'P 1'
#
loop_
_entity.id
_entity.type
_entity.pdbx_description
1 polymer ?
#
loop_
_entity_poly.entity_id
_entity_poly.type
_entity_poly.pdbx_seq_one_letter_code
_entity_poly.pdbx_strand_id
1 'polypeptide(L)'
;HCISSAASDVYKRQIWRAPTDNDRNVRHEWERCGYDRAYARAYDVQTRTVVSSGIGEAALGVDGGAYGEETAVEDAEGPMAVNAVEIKCSMGAVAPTVQPIARMDTTWTVHADGSVALHMNVRKDPAFPFLPRFGIHMQLLKSMSNVTYCGLGPNESYVDKRRASWHGVFSASVSQMGEREIKPQENGNHHDCSWARVQGDGVALMIVQGDGSQPESPAELLRGFDFQALEYTAAEMTRARHDFELQPSGFTEVSVDYMQSGIGSNSCGPELLPQYRLDAPEFDFAITLRPQLA
;
A
#
# COMPACT_ATOMS: atom_id res chain seq x y z
N HIS A 1 8.33 -14.11 -13.61
CA HIS A 1 7.04 -14.18 -14.34
C HIS A 1 5.83 -13.75 -13.50
N CYS A 2 5.81 -14.00 -12.17
CA CYS A 2 4.67 -13.59 -11.31
C CYS A 2 4.58 -12.07 -11.08
N ILE A 3 5.68 -11.35 -11.19
CA ILE A 3 5.70 -9.89 -10.96
C ILE A 3 5.24 -9.12 -12.22
N SER A 4 5.44 -9.65 -13.42
CA SER A 4 5.13 -8.91 -14.66
C SER A 4 3.64 -8.86 -15.01
N SER A 5 2.84 -9.87 -14.66
CA SER A 5 1.39 -9.84 -14.84
C SER A 5 0.67 -9.10 -13.71
N ALA A 6 1.17 -9.21 -12.47
CA ALA A 6 0.69 -8.43 -11.33
C ALA A 6 0.93 -6.93 -11.52
N ALA A 7 2.06 -6.53 -12.12
CA ALA A 7 2.38 -5.12 -12.34
C ALA A 7 1.36 -4.39 -13.21
N SER A 8 0.68 -5.05 -14.15
CA SER A 8 -0.31 -4.40 -15.00
C SER A 8 -1.66 -4.14 -14.29
N ASP A 9 -2.00 -4.91 -13.26
CA ASP A 9 -3.25 -4.75 -12.51
C ASP A 9 -3.07 -4.01 -11.18
N VAL A 10 -1.87 -4.03 -10.60
CA VAL A 10 -1.49 -3.24 -9.41
C VAL A 10 -1.78 -1.73 -9.62
N TYR A 11 -1.69 -1.26 -10.85
CA TYR A 11 -1.85 0.15 -11.18
C TYR A 11 -3.30 0.60 -11.44
N LYS A 12 -4.28 -0.32 -11.44
CA LYS A 12 -5.62 0.03 -11.96
C LYS A 12 -6.60 0.58 -10.94
N ARG A 13 -6.36 0.46 -9.61
CA ARG A 13 -7.40 0.78 -8.62
C ARG A 13 -6.90 1.25 -7.27
N GLN A 14 -5.88 2.09 -7.24
CA GLN A 14 -5.30 2.61 -6.00
C GLN A 14 -6.25 3.49 -5.17
N ILE A 15 -7.34 3.98 -5.76
CA ILE A 15 -8.24 4.94 -5.13
C ILE A 15 -9.71 4.50 -5.09
N TRP A 16 -10.06 3.29 -5.55
CA TRP A 16 -11.43 2.80 -5.59
C TRP A 16 -11.70 1.70 -4.56
N ARG A 17 -12.81 1.80 -3.84
CA ARG A 17 -13.40 0.71 -3.05
C ARG A 17 -14.79 0.37 -3.59
N ALA A 18 -15.29 -0.84 -3.30
CA ALA A 18 -16.69 -1.16 -3.57
C ALA A 18 -17.57 -0.30 -2.66
N PRO A 19 -18.41 0.61 -3.20
CA PRO A 19 -19.18 1.53 -2.37
C PRO A 19 -20.07 0.80 -1.39
N THR A 20 -20.03 1.19 -0.12
CA THR A 20 -20.93 0.70 0.91
C THR A 20 -22.32 1.31 0.75
N ASP A 21 -23.32 0.77 1.47
CA ASP A 21 -24.65 1.38 1.52
C ASP A 21 -24.59 2.81 2.08
N ASN A 22 -23.63 3.10 2.94
CA ASN A 22 -23.38 4.44 3.47
C ASN A 22 -22.74 5.39 2.43
N ASP A 23 -22.04 4.85 1.45
CA ASP A 23 -21.44 5.65 0.37
C ASP A 23 -22.45 6.07 -0.71
N ARG A 24 -23.74 5.71 -0.58
CA ARG A 24 -24.79 5.89 -1.61
C ARG A 24 -24.86 7.31 -2.21
N ASN A 25 -24.54 8.33 -1.44
CA ASN A 25 -24.56 9.71 -1.93
C ASN A 25 -23.17 10.10 -2.49
N VAL A 26 -22.09 9.90 -1.74
CA VAL A 26 -20.76 10.31 -2.14
C VAL A 26 -20.21 9.51 -3.35
N ARG A 27 -20.66 8.25 -3.53
CA ARG A 27 -20.28 7.44 -4.69
C ARG A 27 -20.56 8.12 -6.02
N HIS A 28 -21.64 8.90 -6.12
CA HIS A 28 -21.99 9.61 -7.35
C HIS A 28 -20.97 10.72 -7.68
N GLU A 29 -20.40 11.35 -6.66
CA GLU A 29 -19.30 12.30 -6.83
C GLU A 29 -18.02 11.61 -7.27
N TRP A 30 -17.67 10.48 -6.64
CA TRP A 30 -16.51 9.67 -7.02
C TRP A 30 -16.63 9.14 -8.45
N GLU A 31 -17.78 8.61 -8.84
CA GLU A 31 -18.08 8.14 -10.20
C GLU A 31 -17.98 9.28 -11.24
N ARG A 32 -18.56 10.45 -10.91
CA ARG A 32 -18.47 11.65 -11.76
C ARG A 32 -17.02 12.11 -11.95
N CYS A 33 -16.21 12.01 -10.91
CA CYS A 33 -14.77 12.31 -10.95
C CYS A 33 -13.93 11.18 -11.55
N GLY A 34 -14.52 10.03 -11.86
CA GLY A 34 -13.86 8.92 -12.55
C GLY A 34 -13.05 8.00 -11.65
N TYR A 35 -13.30 8.00 -10.34
CA TYR A 35 -12.55 7.16 -9.39
C TYR A 35 -12.75 5.66 -9.65
N ASP A 36 -13.94 5.26 -10.11
CA ASP A 36 -14.33 3.90 -10.48
C ASP A 36 -13.52 3.32 -11.66
N ARG A 37 -12.95 4.21 -12.48
CA ARG A 37 -12.19 3.88 -13.69
C ARG A 37 -10.80 4.49 -13.71
N ALA A 38 -10.35 5.00 -12.56
CA ALA A 38 -9.00 5.56 -12.42
C ALA A 38 -7.93 4.48 -12.55
N TYR A 39 -6.80 4.89 -13.11
CA TYR A 39 -5.59 4.06 -13.23
C TYR A 39 -4.35 4.92 -12.99
N ALA A 40 -3.26 4.28 -12.65
CA ALA A 40 -1.98 4.95 -12.54
C ALA A 40 -1.34 5.10 -13.91
N ARG A 41 -0.88 6.30 -14.23
CA ARG A 41 -0.14 6.63 -15.45
C ARG A 41 1.25 7.12 -15.09
N ALA A 42 2.28 6.43 -15.56
CA ALA A 42 3.65 6.91 -15.46
C ALA A 42 3.90 7.99 -16.52
N TYR A 43 4.54 9.09 -16.11
CA TYR A 43 4.98 10.18 -16.97
C TYR A 43 6.49 10.13 -17.20
N ASP A 44 7.24 9.73 -16.17
CA ASP A 44 8.69 9.56 -16.21
C ASP A 44 9.09 8.34 -15.38
N VAL A 45 10.10 7.62 -15.85
CA VAL A 45 10.65 6.45 -15.15
C VAL A 45 12.18 6.51 -15.27
N GLN A 46 12.85 6.56 -14.13
CA GLN A 46 14.31 6.58 -14.04
C GLN A 46 14.78 5.39 -13.21
N THR A 47 15.87 4.76 -13.62
CA THR A 47 16.48 3.66 -12.89
C THR A 47 17.92 3.98 -12.58
N ARG A 48 18.36 3.62 -11.38
CA ARG A 48 19.79 3.64 -11.01
C ARG A 48 20.17 2.42 -10.20
N THR A 49 21.39 1.98 -10.38
CA THR A 49 22.00 0.94 -9.56
C THR A 49 22.61 1.55 -8.30
N VAL A 50 22.31 0.99 -7.15
CA VAL A 50 22.92 1.37 -5.87
C VAL A 50 24.01 0.36 -5.56
N VAL A 51 25.24 0.83 -5.52
CA VAL A 51 26.42 0.01 -5.19
C VAL A 51 26.94 0.43 -3.82
N SER A 52 27.26 -0.54 -2.96
CA SER A 52 28.09 -0.25 -1.78
C SER A 52 29.55 -0.43 -2.15
N SER A 53 30.35 0.60 -1.94
CA SER A 53 31.79 0.41 -1.79
C SER A 53 32.01 -0.42 -0.53
N GLY A 54 32.63 -1.57 -0.65
CA GLY A 54 32.94 -2.46 0.48
C GLY A 54 34.02 -1.92 1.41
N ILE A 55 33.85 -0.70 1.89
CA ILE A 55 34.67 -0.16 3.00
C ILE A 55 33.81 -0.40 4.23
N GLY A 56 34.24 -1.42 5.01
CA GLY A 56 33.66 -1.67 6.32
C GLY A 56 33.67 -0.39 7.16
N GLU A 57 32.61 -0.17 7.92
CA GLU A 57 32.58 0.80 9.02
C GLU A 57 33.70 0.46 10.02
N ALA A 58 34.89 1.05 9.78
CA ALA A 58 35.89 1.14 10.81
C ALA A 58 35.48 2.26 11.77
N ALA A 59 35.29 1.88 13.03
CA ALA A 59 34.93 2.73 14.13
C ALA A 59 35.68 4.08 14.10
N LEU A 60 34.88 5.18 14.13
CA LEU A 60 35.42 6.50 14.41
C LEU A 60 35.88 6.58 15.88
N GLY A 61 37.15 6.36 16.08
CA GLY A 61 37.87 6.80 17.26
C GLY A 61 38.20 8.29 17.10
N VAL A 62 37.69 9.11 18.01
CA VAL A 62 38.04 10.52 18.17
C VAL A 62 39.47 10.61 18.64
N ASP A 63 40.35 11.30 17.90
CA ASP A 63 41.28 12.26 18.53
C ASP A 63 41.97 13.15 17.46
N GLY A 64 42.18 14.40 17.85
CA GLY A 64 42.59 15.48 17.00
C GLY A 64 44.05 15.51 16.59
N GLY A 65 44.33 16.28 15.54
CA GLY A 65 45.68 16.81 15.28
C GLY A 65 46.11 16.86 13.84
N ALA A 66 46.03 18.05 13.27
CA ALA A 66 46.94 18.73 12.36
C ALA A 66 47.71 17.99 11.20
N TYR A 67 47.50 18.57 10.00
CA TYR A 67 48.41 18.68 8.84
C TYR A 67 49.13 17.44 8.30
N GLY A 68 48.87 17.14 7.01
CA GLY A 68 49.76 16.30 6.22
C GLY A 68 49.14 15.75 4.95
N GLU A 69 49.59 16.34 3.82
CA GLU A 69 49.75 15.77 2.48
C GLU A 69 48.63 14.93 1.85
N GLU A 70 48.10 15.45 0.73
CA GLU A 70 47.39 14.69 -0.28
C GLU A 70 48.25 13.51 -0.81
N THR A 71 47.95 12.31 -0.36
CA THR A 71 48.38 11.12 -1.07
C THR A 71 47.19 10.64 -1.91
N ALA A 72 47.41 10.61 -3.24
CA ALA A 72 46.52 9.97 -4.20
C ALA A 72 46.23 8.53 -3.74
N VAL A 73 44.94 8.25 -3.46
CA VAL A 73 44.48 6.89 -3.22
C VAL A 73 44.36 6.23 -4.59
N GLU A 74 45.28 5.33 -4.92
CA GLU A 74 45.18 4.45 -6.08
C GLU A 74 43.88 3.63 -6.00
N ASP A 75 43.18 3.55 -7.17
CA ASP A 75 41.93 2.85 -7.41
C ASP A 75 41.99 1.39 -6.92
N ALA A 76 41.34 1.09 -5.82
CA ALA A 76 41.04 -0.28 -5.42
C ALA A 76 39.84 -0.78 -6.24
N GLU A 77 40.11 -1.25 -7.47
CA GLU A 77 39.12 -1.99 -8.28
C GLU A 77 38.88 -3.38 -7.68
N GLY A 78 38.07 -3.45 -6.64
CA GLY A 78 37.39 -4.67 -6.24
C GLY A 78 36.01 -4.72 -6.94
N PRO A 79 35.41 -5.91 -7.22
CA PRO A 79 34.11 -5.99 -7.83
C PRO A 79 33.08 -5.27 -6.92
N MET A 80 32.54 -4.17 -7.42
CA MET A 80 31.49 -3.42 -6.70
C MET A 80 30.24 -4.28 -6.64
N ALA A 81 29.81 -4.68 -5.44
CA ALA A 81 28.57 -5.43 -5.27
C ALA A 81 27.37 -4.52 -5.45
N VAL A 82 26.49 -4.86 -6.38
CA VAL A 82 25.20 -4.19 -6.54
C VAL A 82 24.30 -4.63 -5.38
N ASN A 83 23.91 -3.71 -4.51
CA ASN A 83 23.09 -4.00 -3.35
C ASN A 83 21.60 -3.74 -3.58
N ALA A 84 21.27 -2.82 -4.49
CA ALA A 84 19.90 -2.51 -4.83
C ALA A 84 19.79 -1.88 -6.23
N VAL A 85 18.58 -1.92 -6.76
CA VAL A 85 18.17 -1.11 -7.91
C VAL A 85 17.07 -0.17 -7.46
N GLU A 86 17.25 1.11 -7.66
CA GLU A 86 16.25 2.14 -7.40
C GLU A 86 15.53 2.53 -8.70
N ILE A 87 14.19 2.57 -8.64
CA ILE A 87 13.32 2.96 -9.74
C ILE A 87 12.47 4.14 -9.27
N LYS A 88 12.71 5.32 -9.81
CA LYS A 88 11.93 6.52 -9.54
C LYS A 88 10.92 6.74 -10.64
N CYS A 89 9.65 6.95 -10.25
CA CYS A 89 8.58 7.21 -11.20
C CYS A 89 7.82 8.47 -10.80
N SER A 90 7.60 9.37 -11.75
CA SER A 90 6.59 10.42 -11.63
C SER A 90 5.31 9.91 -12.27
N MET A 91 4.23 9.87 -11.50
CA MET A 91 2.98 9.22 -11.87
C MET A 91 1.76 10.11 -11.60
N GLY A 92 0.62 9.75 -12.16
CA GLY A 92 -0.67 10.34 -11.82
C GLY A 92 -1.76 9.28 -11.70
N ALA A 93 -2.63 9.43 -10.71
CA ALA A 93 -3.92 8.78 -10.68
C ALA A 93 -4.84 9.54 -11.63
N VAL A 94 -5.20 8.92 -12.75
CA VAL A 94 -5.94 9.57 -13.84
C VAL A 94 -7.16 8.76 -14.25
N ALA A 95 -8.17 9.43 -14.77
CA ALA A 95 -9.29 8.79 -15.44
C ALA A 95 -9.43 9.35 -16.86
N PRO A 96 -10.03 8.62 -17.81
CA PRO A 96 -10.28 9.14 -19.15
C PRO A 96 -11.03 10.47 -19.09
N THR A 97 -10.55 11.45 -19.87
CA THR A 97 -11.14 12.80 -20.00
C THR A 97 -11.15 13.67 -18.72
N VAL A 98 -10.43 13.26 -17.69
CA VAL A 98 -10.33 13.98 -16.41
C VAL A 98 -8.87 14.34 -16.15
N GLN A 99 -8.64 15.53 -15.59
CA GLN A 99 -7.30 15.91 -15.13
C GLN A 99 -6.80 14.95 -14.03
N PRO A 100 -5.50 14.88 -13.75
CA PRO A 100 -4.99 14.01 -12.71
C PRO A 100 -5.65 14.28 -11.35
N ILE A 101 -6.24 13.24 -10.77
CA ILE A 101 -6.87 13.27 -9.43
C ILE A 101 -5.79 13.47 -8.35
N ALA A 102 -4.66 12.80 -8.53
CA ALA A 102 -3.48 12.95 -7.69
C ALA A 102 -2.22 12.76 -8.53
N ARG A 103 -1.13 13.42 -8.12
CA ARG A 103 0.22 13.18 -8.62
C ARG A 103 1.01 12.44 -7.56
N MET A 104 1.89 11.54 -8.01
CA MET A 104 2.67 10.68 -7.15
C MET A 104 4.12 10.67 -7.62
N ASP A 105 5.04 10.96 -6.73
CA ASP A 105 6.45 10.68 -6.93
C ASP A 105 6.78 9.43 -6.14
N THR A 106 7.13 8.34 -6.85
CA THR A 106 7.33 7.02 -6.25
C THR A 106 8.78 6.58 -6.39
N THR A 107 9.30 5.98 -5.35
CA THR A 107 10.62 5.33 -5.36
C THR A 107 10.44 3.87 -4.97
N TRP A 108 10.83 2.97 -5.86
CA TRP A 108 10.94 1.54 -5.61
C TRP A 108 12.40 1.19 -5.44
N THR A 109 12.75 0.54 -4.33
CA THR A 109 14.11 0.04 -4.10
C THR A 109 14.05 -1.49 -4.03
N VAL A 110 14.59 -2.15 -5.04
CA VAL A 110 14.70 -3.61 -5.11
C VAL A 110 16.07 -4.02 -4.60
N HIS A 111 16.10 -4.68 -3.44
CA HIS A 111 17.33 -5.11 -2.78
C HIS A 111 17.80 -6.48 -3.29
N ALA A 112 19.08 -6.75 -3.11
CA ALA A 112 19.71 -8.03 -3.52
C ALA A 112 19.14 -9.26 -2.78
N ASP A 113 18.56 -9.09 -1.59
CA ASP A 113 17.86 -10.13 -0.84
C ASP A 113 16.44 -10.42 -1.35
N GLY A 114 16.00 -9.72 -2.40
CA GLY A 114 14.68 -9.82 -2.99
C GLY A 114 13.61 -8.99 -2.28
N SER A 115 13.94 -8.27 -1.21
CA SER A 115 13.00 -7.32 -0.61
C SER A 115 12.81 -6.10 -1.51
N VAL A 116 11.62 -5.51 -1.44
CA VAL A 116 11.23 -4.35 -2.23
C VAL A 116 10.67 -3.30 -1.30
N ALA A 117 11.36 -2.18 -1.17
CA ALA A 117 10.86 -1.00 -0.46
C ALA A 117 10.14 -0.07 -1.45
N LEU A 118 9.02 0.47 -1.03
CA LEU A 118 8.24 1.46 -1.76
C LEU A 118 8.04 2.70 -0.90
N HIS A 119 8.36 3.85 -1.46
CA HIS A 119 8.02 5.16 -0.93
C HIS A 119 7.22 5.95 -1.96
N MET A 120 6.13 6.58 -1.56
CA MET A 120 5.28 7.42 -2.40
C MET A 120 5.00 8.74 -1.70
N ASN A 121 5.38 9.86 -2.30
CA ASN A 121 4.84 11.18 -1.99
C ASN A 121 3.65 11.44 -2.89
N VAL A 122 2.49 11.71 -2.32
CA VAL A 122 1.20 11.85 -3.01
C VAL A 122 0.64 13.24 -2.80
N ARG A 123 0.32 13.92 -3.90
CA ARG A 123 -0.32 15.23 -3.91
C ARG A 123 -1.69 15.13 -4.59
N LYS A 124 -2.75 15.18 -3.78
CA LYS A 124 -4.13 15.17 -4.25
C LYS A 124 -4.52 16.55 -4.77
N ASP A 125 -5.20 16.61 -5.92
CA ASP A 125 -5.78 17.86 -6.40
C ASP A 125 -7.00 18.24 -5.52
N PRO A 126 -7.01 19.42 -4.89
CA PRO A 126 -8.10 19.84 -4.01
C PRO A 126 -9.44 20.06 -4.71
N ALA A 127 -9.46 20.15 -6.04
CA ALA A 127 -10.71 20.24 -6.82
C ALA A 127 -11.53 18.94 -6.83
N PHE A 128 -10.92 17.82 -6.39
CA PHE A 128 -11.57 16.52 -6.30
C PHE A 128 -12.04 16.22 -4.88
N PRO A 129 -13.13 15.46 -4.70
CA PRO A 129 -13.60 15.03 -3.38
C PRO A 129 -12.55 14.19 -2.66
N PHE A 130 -12.77 13.91 -1.37
CA PHE A 130 -11.91 13.00 -0.62
C PHE A 130 -11.84 11.62 -1.27
N LEU A 131 -10.70 10.94 -1.12
CA LEU A 131 -10.48 9.62 -1.71
C LEU A 131 -11.20 8.53 -0.88
N PRO A 132 -11.85 7.54 -1.51
CA PRO A 132 -12.37 6.37 -0.80
C PRO A 132 -11.27 5.58 -0.09
N ARG A 133 -10.16 5.37 -0.77
CA ARG A 133 -8.93 4.73 -0.28
C ARG A 133 -7.74 5.21 -1.09
N PHE A 134 -6.54 4.98 -0.58
CA PHE A 134 -5.30 5.13 -1.35
C PHE A 134 -4.26 4.12 -0.88
N GLY A 135 -3.73 3.31 -1.81
CA GLY A 135 -2.68 2.34 -1.52
C GLY A 135 -2.27 1.53 -2.73
N ILE A 136 -1.73 0.37 -2.49
CA ILE A 136 -1.38 -0.62 -3.51
C ILE A 136 -2.31 -1.83 -3.43
N HIS A 137 -2.57 -2.41 -4.59
CA HIS A 137 -3.32 -3.65 -4.70
C HIS A 137 -2.46 -4.70 -5.41
N MET A 138 -2.45 -5.91 -4.88
CA MET A 138 -1.65 -7.02 -5.37
C MET A 138 -2.52 -8.27 -5.53
N GLN A 139 -2.29 -9.01 -6.61
CA GLN A 139 -2.86 -10.33 -6.80
C GLN A 139 -1.80 -11.36 -6.45
N LEU A 140 -2.02 -12.11 -5.39
CA LEU A 140 -1.18 -13.22 -4.99
C LEU A 140 -1.78 -14.54 -5.48
N LEU A 141 -0.96 -15.59 -5.54
CA LEU A 141 -1.46 -16.93 -5.89
C LEU A 141 -2.60 -17.32 -4.94
N LYS A 142 -3.64 -17.94 -5.46
CA LYS A 142 -4.79 -18.41 -4.66
C LYS A 142 -4.38 -19.33 -3.52
N SER A 143 -3.30 -20.09 -3.67
CA SER A 143 -2.72 -20.95 -2.64
C SER A 143 -2.17 -20.18 -1.44
N MET A 144 -1.80 -18.90 -1.61
CA MET A 144 -1.41 -18.00 -0.52
C MET A 144 -2.67 -17.52 0.22
N SER A 145 -3.30 -18.40 0.94
CA SER A 145 -4.64 -18.23 1.51
C SER A 145 -4.66 -18.06 3.03
N ASN A 146 -3.50 -18.05 3.70
CA ASN A 146 -3.39 -17.84 5.13
C ASN A 146 -2.79 -16.48 5.43
N VAL A 147 -3.44 -15.74 6.30
CA VAL A 147 -3.07 -14.39 6.71
C VAL A 147 -2.73 -14.35 8.17
N THR A 148 -1.68 -13.63 8.53
CA THR A 148 -1.39 -13.19 9.90
C THR A 148 -1.04 -11.72 9.85
N TYR A 149 -1.62 -10.91 10.75
CA TYR A 149 -1.36 -9.47 10.78
C TYR A 149 -1.27 -8.95 12.22
N CYS A 150 -0.58 -7.84 12.40
CA CYS A 150 -0.54 -7.08 13.65
C CYS A 150 -1.22 -5.73 13.40
N GLY A 151 -2.40 -5.55 13.98
CA GLY A 151 -3.25 -4.41 13.77
C GLY A 151 -4.53 -4.49 14.59
N LEU A 152 -5.55 -3.72 14.25
CA LEU A 152 -6.86 -3.79 14.89
C LEU A 152 -7.68 -4.96 14.36
N GLY A 153 -8.03 -5.88 15.25
CA GLY A 153 -8.78 -7.10 14.95
C GLY A 153 -9.44 -7.68 16.21
N PRO A 154 -9.97 -8.94 16.17
CA PRO A 154 -10.06 -9.82 14.99
C PRO A 154 -11.14 -9.43 13.98
N ASN A 155 -12.12 -8.59 14.39
CA ASN A 155 -13.17 -8.10 13.50
C ASN A 155 -12.61 -7.08 12.53
N GLU A 156 -13.28 -6.89 11.40
CA GLU A 156 -12.93 -5.81 10.48
C GLU A 156 -12.94 -4.45 11.21
N SER A 157 -12.07 -3.59 10.79
CA SER A 157 -11.91 -2.27 11.39
C SER A 157 -11.56 -1.21 10.33
N TYR A 158 -12.08 -0.02 10.54
CA TYR A 158 -11.84 1.17 9.72
C TYR A 158 -11.55 2.36 10.64
N VAL A 159 -11.08 3.45 10.12
CA VAL A 159 -10.72 4.64 10.91
C VAL A 159 -11.87 5.13 11.82
N ASP A 160 -13.13 4.93 11.42
CA ASP A 160 -14.35 5.29 12.16
C ASP A 160 -15.12 4.08 12.74
N LYS A 161 -14.76 2.83 12.37
CA LYS A 161 -15.34 1.58 12.86
C LYS A 161 -14.25 0.71 13.50
N ARG A 162 -13.85 1.00 14.72
CA ARG A 162 -12.72 0.32 15.38
C ARG A 162 -12.94 -0.06 16.85
N ARG A 163 -14.08 0.31 17.45
CA ARG A 163 -14.31 0.08 18.88
C ARG A 163 -14.62 -1.36 19.25
N ALA A 164 -14.97 -2.21 18.27
CA ALA A 164 -15.18 -3.64 18.45
C ALA A 164 -13.87 -4.46 18.28
N SER A 165 -12.76 -3.78 17.99
CA SER A 165 -11.45 -4.40 17.74
C SER A 165 -10.43 -3.88 18.73
N TRP A 166 -9.34 -4.64 18.92
CA TRP A 166 -8.19 -4.23 19.73
C TRP A 166 -6.91 -4.51 18.97
N HIS A 167 -5.84 -3.83 19.31
CA HIS A 167 -4.54 -4.03 18.70
C HIS A 167 -3.91 -5.34 19.15
N GLY A 168 -3.53 -6.20 18.22
CA GLY A 168 -2.96 -7.52 18.51
C GLY A 168 -2.49 -8.23 17.25
N VAL A 169 -2.02 -9.46 17.42
CA VAL A 169 -1.65 -10.36 16.33
C VAL A 169 -2.78 -11.36 16.11
N PHE A 170 -3.29 -11.40 14.88
CA PHE A 170 -4.41 -12.25 14.49
C PHE A 170 -4.05 -13.08 13.27
N SER A 171 -4.67 -14.27 13.16
CA SER A 171 -4.52 -15.13 11.99
C SER A 171 -5.88 -15.62 11.53
N ALA A 172 -6.07 -15.66 10.21
CA ALA A 172 -7.28 -16.19 9.58
C ALA A 172 -6.94 -16.73 8.18
N SER A 173 -7.83 -17.52 7.61
CA SER A 173 -7.79 -17.77 6.18
C SER A 173 -8.39 -16.56 5.41
N VAL A 174 -7.98 -16.36 4.17
CA VAL A 174 -8.52 -15.29 3.31
C VAL A 174 -10.05 -15.36 3.22
N SER A 175 -10.62 -16.57 3.16
CA SER A 175 -12.08 -16.77 3.15
C SER A 175 -12.79 -16.35 4.45
N GLN A 176 -12.04 -16.15 5.53
CA GLN A 176 -12.54 -15.69 6.83
C GLN A 176 -12.27 -14.22 7.10
N MET A 177 -11.48 -13.56 6.23
CA MET A 177 -11.16 -12.14 6.38
C MET A 177 -12.32 -11.23 5.98
N GLY A 178 -13.15 -11.68 5.03
CA GLY A 178 -14.28 -10.90 4.54
C GLY A 178 -15.56 -11.12 5.33
N GLU A 179 -16.36 -10.08 5.46
CA GLU A 179 -17.72 -10.15 5.99
C GLU A 179 -18.72 -10.46 4.86
N ARG A 180 -19.71 -11.27 5.19
CA ARG A 180 -20.70 -11.67 4.21
C ARG A 180 -21.90 -10.72 4.21
N GLU A 181 -21.88 -9.77 3.30
CA GLU A 181 -22.93 -8.78 3.12
C GLU A 181 -23.94 -9.23 2.05
N ILE A 182 -25.25 -9.04 2.31
CA ILE A 182 -26.32 -9.40 1.35
C ILE A 182 -26.07 -8.75 0.01
N LYS A 183 -25.78 -7.45 0.00
CA LYS A 183 -25.28 -6.73 -1.15
C LYS A 183 -23.77 -6.56 -0.97
N PRO A 184 -22.94 -7.15 -1.86
CA PRO A 184 -21.50 -7.01 -1.81
C PRO A 184 -21.06 -5.55 -1.81
N GLN A 185 -20.16 -5.23 -0.90
CA GLN A 185 -19.62 -3.89 -0.66
C GLN A 185 -18.26 -4.00 -0.02
N GLU A 186 -17.58 -2.89 0.23
CA GLU A 186 -16.32 -2.85 0.95
C GLU A 186 -16.45 -3.52 2.31
N ASN A 187 -15.54 -4.46 2.61
CA ASN A 187 -15.51 -5.20 3.87
C ASN A 187 -14.14 -5.80 4.13
N GLY A 188 -13.93 -6.35 5.33
CA GLY A 188 -12.73 -7.15 5.67
C GLY A 188 -11.45 -6.33 5.82
N ASN A 189 -11.52 -5.03 5.98
CA ASN A 189 -10.35 -4.20 6.25
C ASN A 189 -9.90 -4.34 7.71
N HIS A 190 -8.59 -4.28 7.94
CA HIS A 190 -7.96 -4.18 9.26
C HIS A 190 -7.13 -2.90 9.32
N HIS A 191 -7.56 -2.00 10.21
CA HIS A 191 -6.96 -0.68 10.38
C HIS A 191 -5.75 -0.73 11.31
N ASP A 192 -4.81 0.20 11.10
CA ASP A 192 -3.63 0.40 11.95
C ASP A 192 -2.73 -0.84 12.06
N CYS A 193 -2.42 -1.45 10.91
CA CYS A 193 -1.52 -2.58 10.82
C CYS A 193 -0.07 -2.13 10.71
N SER A 194 0.80 -2.65 11.58
CA SER A 194 2.25 -2.46 11.50
C SER A 194 2.92 -3.45 10.55
N TRP A 195 2.35 -4.63 10.42
CA TRP A 195 2.77 -5.64 9.46
C TRP A 195 1.63 -6.62 9.14
N ALA A 196 1.75 -7.25 7.97
CA ALA A 196 0.90 -8.37 7.55
C ALA A 196 1.74 -9.43 6.83
N ARG A 197 1.34 -10.70 6.94
CA ARG A 197 1.97 -11.83 6.26
C ARG A 197 0.91 -12.66 5.57
N VAL A 198 1.06 -12.84 4.26
CA VAL A 198 0.21 -13.73 3.46
C VAL A 198 1.03 -14.91 3.01
N GLN A 199 0.57 -16.15 3.22
CA GLN A 199 1.38 -17.35 3.00
C GLN A 199 0.58 -18.52 2.44
N GLY A 200 1.29 -19.42 1.76
CA GLY A 200 0.80 -20.72 1.26
C GLY A 200 1.81 -21.35 0.31
N ASP A 201 1.71 -22.67 0.13
CA ASP A 201 2.58 -23.46 -0.76
C ASP A 201 4.09 -23.25 -0.57
N GLY A 202 4.53 -23.12 0.68
CA GLY A 202 5.96 -22.97 1.01
C GLY A 202 6.52 -21.58 0.74
N VAL A 203 5.67 -20.59 0.42
CA VAL A 203 6.07 -19.19 0.21
C VAL A 203 5.24 -18.25 1.08
N ALA A 204 5.83 -17.12 1.45
CA ALA A 204 5.14 -16.05 2.16
C ALA A 204 5.57 -14.69 1.63
N LEU A 205 4.67 -13.72 1.71
CA LEU A 205 4.95 -12.32 1.53
C LEU A 205 4.72 -11.59 2.86
N MET A 206 5.79 -11.05 3.42
CA MET A 206 5.73 -10.17 4.59
C MET A 206 5.64 -8.73 4.10
N ILE A 207 4.69 -8.00 4.61
CA ILE A 207 4.44 -6.59 4.34
C ILE A 207 4.68 -5.84 5.65
N VAL A 208 5.58 -4.86 5.63
CA VAL A 208 5.96 -4.12 6.83
C VAL A 208 5.84 -2.62 6.54
N GLN A 209 5.39 -1.85 7.52
CA GLN A 209 5.37 -0.40 7.46
C GLN A 209 6.77 0.17 7.29
N GLY A 210 6.89 1.25 6.49
CA GLY A 210 8.14 1.95 6.22
C GLY A 210 8.98 1.30 5.12
N ASP A 211 9.90 2.06 4.58
CA ASP A 211 10.83 1.65 3.53
C ASP A 211 12.24 1.31 4.05
N GLY A 212 12.40 1.27 5.37
CA GLY A 212 13.69 1.05 6.04
C GLY A 212 14.46 2.35 6.32
N SER A 213 13.99 3.50 5.84
CA SER A 213 14.54 4.80 6.23
C SER A 213 14.20 5.14 7.68
N GLN A 214 14.95 6.06 8.27
CA GLN A 214 14.60 6.60 9.57
C GLN A 214 13.38 7.51 9.41
N PRO A 215 12.34 7.33 10.24
CA PRO A 215 11.16 8.17 10.17
C PRO A 215 11.49 9.63 10.49
N GLU A 216 10.96 10.55 9.72
CA GLU A 216 11.18 11.98 9.90
C GLU A 216 10.46 12.53 11.14
N SER A 217 9.43 11.81 11.62
CA SER A 217 8.70 12.19 12.84
C SER A 217 8.21 10.99 13.65
N PRO A 218 8.02 11.15 14.99
CA PRO A 218 7.38 10.13 15.82
C PRO A 218 5.95 9.76 15.36
N ALA A 219 5.25 10.67 14.68
CA ALA A 219 3.90 10.42 14.18
C ALA A 219 3.87 9.41 13.02
N GLU A 220 4.90 9.36 12.19
CA GLU A 220 5.07 8.36 11.14
C GLU A 220 5.28 6.96 11.71
N LEU A 221 6.02 6.84 12.82
CA LEU A 221 6.22 5.57 13.52
C LEU A 221 4.92 5.01 14.13
N LEU A 222 3.96 5.89 14.44
CA LEU A 222 2.74 5.53 15.15
C LEU A 222 1.56 5.22 14.24
N ARG A 223 1.69 5.43 12.93
CA ARG A 223 0.60 5.21 11.99
C ARG A 223 0.81 3.93 11.20
N GLY A 224 -0.02 2.93 11.46
CA GLY A 224 -0.11 1.72 10.66
C GLY A 224 -0.77 1.97 9.28
N PHE A 225 -0.73 0.96 8.44
CA PHE A 225 -1.46 0.92 7.17
C PHE A 225 -2.81 0.19 7.35
N ASP A 226 -3.72 0.38 6.40
CA ASP A 226 -4.93 -0.43 6.29
C ASP A 226 -4.62 -1.68 5.45
N PHE A 227 -5.04 -2.85 5.94
CA PHE A 227 -4.76 -4.13 5.31
C PHE A 227 -6.05 -4.90 5.02
N GLN A 228 -6.12 -5.48 3.83
CA GLN A 228 -7.25 -6.31 3.41
C GLN A 228 -6.75 -7.46 2.55
N ALA A 229 -7.31 -8.66 2.74
CA ALA A 229 -7.07 -9.82 1.88
C ALA A 229 -8.39 -10.54 1.62
N LEU A 230 -8.83 -10.58 0.34
CA LEU A 230 -10.13 -11.11 -0.05
C LEU A 230 -10.00 -12.07 -1.25
N GLU A 231 -11.06 -12.81 -1.55
CA GLU A 231 -11.18 -13.63 -2.76
C GLU A 231 -11.78 -12.86 -3.94
N TYR A 232 -12.30 -11.63 -3.71
CA TYR A 232 -13.06 -10.85 -4.68
C TYR A 232 -12.40 -9.50 -4.92
N THR A 233 -12.47 -9.04 -6.16
CA THR A 233 -12.03 -7.68 -6.50
C THR A 233 -13.08 -6.63 -6.09
N ALA A 234 -12.65 -5.39 -5.83
CA ALA A 234 -13.56 -4.27 -5.60
C ALA A 234 -14.56 -4.06 -6.77
N ALA A 235 -14.14 -4.38 -8.01
CA ALA A 235 -15.04 -4.31 -9.17
C ALA A 235 -16.12 -5.37 -9.14
N GLU A 236 -15.77 -6.59 -8.76
CA GLU A 236 -16.74 -7.68 -8.66
C GLU A 236 -17.75 -7.36 -7.56
N MET A 237 -17.30 -6.92 -6.39
CA MET A 237 -18.17 -6.49 -5.30
C MET A 237 -19.05 -5.28 -5.69
N THR A 238 -18.54 -4.34 -6.48
CA THR A 238 -19.34 -3.20 -6.99
C THR A 238 -20.42 -3.66 -7.96
N ARG A 239 -20.12 -4.67 -8.81
CA ARG A 239 -21.00 -5.18 -9.85
C ARG A 239 -22.12 -6.06 -9.30
N ALA A 240 -21.79 -6.95 -8.35
CA ALA A 240 -22.72 -7.92 -7.80
C ALA A 240 -23.83 -7.23 -7.00
N ARG A 241 -25.07 -7.70 -7.18
CA ARG A 241 -26.23 -7.19 -6.44
C ARG A 241 -26.52 -8.01 -5.19
N HIS A 242 -26.09 -9.27 -5.19
CA HIS A 242 -26.26 -10.22 -4.11
C HIS A 242 -24.99 -11.05 -3.92
N ASP A 243 -24.75 -11.54 -2.73
CA ASP A 243 -23.57 -12.31 -2.36
C ASP A 243 -23.39 -13.58 -3.20
N PHE A 244 -24.49 -14.25 -3.55
CA PHE A 244 -24.44 -15.46 -4.38
C PHE A 244 -24.06 -15.21 -5.84
N GLU A 245 -24.01 -13.96 -6.30
CA GLU A 245 -23.55 -13.57 -7.63
C GLU A 245 -22.03 -13.38 -7.68
N LEU A 246 -21.38 -13.30 -6.52
CA LEU A 246 -19.94 -13.08 -6.44
C LEU A 246 -19.15 -14.23 -7.08
N GLN A 247 -18.22 -13.87 -7.92
CA GLN A 247 -17.27 -14.80 -8.54
C GLN A 247 -15.88 -14.52 -7.99
N PRO A 248 -15.23 -15.49 -7.34
CA PRO A 248 -13.84 -15.35 -6.91
C PRO A 248 -12.93 -15.03 -8.10
N SER A 249 -11.97 -14.13 -7.89
CA SER A 249 -11.02 -13.70 -8.93
C SER A 249 -10.07 -14.82 -9.39
N GLY A 250 -9.93 -15.87 -8.58
CA GLY A 250 -8.92 -16.90 -8.77
C GLY A 250 -7.58 -16.58 -8.13
N PHE A 251 -7.48 -15.46 -7.46
CA PHE A 251 -6.30 -14.97 -6.73
C PHE A 251 -6.66 -14.65 -5.28
N THR A 252 -5.65 -14.43 -4.46
CA THR A 252 -5.77 -13.70 -3.20
C THR A 252 -5.56 -12.22 -3.50
N GLU A 253 -6.62 -11.44 -3.37
CA GLU A 253 -6.64 -10.00 -3.62
C GLU A 253 -6.18 -9.28 -2.36
N VAL A 254 -4.96 -8.73 -2.37
CA VAL A 254 -4.37 -8.05 -1.22
C VAL A 254 -4.31 -6.56 -1.47
N SER A 255 -4.86 -5.78 -0.54
CA SER A 255 -4.74 -4.32 -0.53
C SER A 255 -3.97 -3.87 0.70
N VAL A 256 -3.07 -2.93 0.49
CA VAL A 256 -2.28 -2.26 1.53
C VAL A 256 -2.39 -0.77 1.30
N ASP A 257 -3.14 -0.10 2.16
CA ASP A 257 -3.47 1.30 1.97
C ASP A 257 -2.79 2.20 3.00
N TYR A 258 -2.39 3.36 2.55
CA TYR A 258 -2.06 4.46 3.44
C TYR A 258 -3.24 4.73 4.39
N MET A 259 -4.46 4.76 3.84
CA MET A 259 -5.69 4.96 4.58
C MET A 259 -6.90 4.63 3.70
N GLN A 260 -7.96 4.14 4.32
CA GLN A 260 -9.32 4.20 3.79
C GLN A 260 -10.11 5.30 4.51
N SER A 261 -10.94 6.03 3.77
CA SER A 261 -11.97 6.88 4.38
C SER A 261 -12.98 6.04 5.13
N GLY A 262 -13.53 6.58 6.20
CA GLY A 262 -14.53 5.90 7.03
C GLY A 262 -15.74 5.41 6.24
N ILE A 263 -16.43 4.40 6.79
CA ILE A 263 -17.56 3.71 6.15
C ILE A 263 -18.89 3.93 6.89
N GLY A 264 -18.89 4.65 8.01
CA GLY A 264 -19.97 4.65 9.01
C GLY A 264 -21.06 5.69 8.85
N SER A 265 -21.10 6.52 7.80
CA SER A 265 -22.06 7.60 7.75
C SER A 265 -22.60 7.91 6.34
N ASN A 266 -23.62 8.77 6.25
CA ASN A 266 -24.21 9.34 5.03
C ASN A 266 -25.32 8.50 4.34
N SER A 267 -25.76 7.37 4.88
CA SER A 267 -26.95 6.68 4.30
C SER A 267 -28.26 7.37 4.69
N CYS A 268 -28.41 7.74 5.97
CA CYS A 268 -29.58 8.43 6.52
C CYS A 268 -29.20 9.41 7.65
N GLY A 269 -27.92 9.71 7.80
CA GLY A 269 -27.36 10.60 8.81
C GLY A 269 -26.50 11.70 8.20
N PRO A 270 -25.71 12.40 9.03
CA PRO A 270 -24.79 13.42 8.57
C PRO A 270 -23.69 12.81 7.68
N GLU A 271 -23.03 13.67 6.92
CA GLU A 271 -21.85 13.29 6.16
C GLU A 271 -20.74 12.75 7.08
N LEU A 272 -19.82 11.96 6.49
CA LEU A 272 -18.63 11.51 7.17
C LEU A 272 -17.84 12.71 7.75
N LEU A 273 -17.47 12.60 9.02
CA LEU A 273 -16.71 13.67 9.68
C LEU A 273 -15.36 13.89 8.98
N PRO A 274 -14.86 15.13 8.87
CA PRO A 274 -13.62 15.44 8.15
C PRO A 274 -12.41 14.63 8.62
N GLN A 275 -12.29 14.34 9.92
CA GLN A 275 -11.18 13.56 10.48
C GLN A 275 -11.12 12.09 10.01
N TYR A 276 -12.22 11.58 9.44
CA TYR A 276 -12.31 10.23 8.88
C TYR A 276 -12.24 10.20 7.36
N ARG A 277 -12.01 11.36 6.72
CA ARG A 277 -11.85 11.48 5.27
C ARG A 277 -10.38 11.45 4.88
N LEU A 278 -10.05 10.74 3.83
CA LEU A 278 -8.74 10.83 3.18
C LEU A 278 -8.77 12.04 2.24
N ASP A 279 -8.58 13.21 2.81
CA ASP A 279 -8.66 14.51 2.11
C ASP A 279 -7.41 15.38 2.31
N ALA A 280 -6.35 14.81 2.89
CA ALA A 280 -5.07 15.49 3.00
C ALA A 280 -4.56 15.88 1.60
N PRO A 281 -4.15 17.14 1.40
CA PRO A 281 -3.65 17.60 0.09
C PRO A 281 -2.33 16.93 -0.30
N GLU A 282 -1.53 16.54 0.69
CA GLU A 282 -0.25 15.84 0.52
C GLU A 282 -0.03 14.84 1.66
N PHE A 283 0.53 13.68 1.33
CA PHE A 283 0.91 12.67 2.29
C PHE A 283 1.97 11.73 1.74
N ASP A 284 2.71 11.08 2.64
CA ASP A 284 3.71 10.07 2.33
C ASP A 284 3.21 8.69 2.74
N PHE A 285 3.51 7.69 1.91
CA PHE A 285 3.20 6.30 2.16
C PHE A 285 4.42 5.44 1.86
N ALA A 286 4.85 4.67 2.85
CA ALA A 286 6.02 3.80 2.73
C ALA A 286 5.73 2.41 3.28
N ILE A 287 6.14 1.38 2.54
CA ILE A 287 6.07 -0.03 2.93
C ILE A 287 7.26 -0.81 2.38
N THR A 288 7.56 -1.91 3.04
CA THR A 288 8.53 -2.90 2.55
C THR A 288 7.85 -4.26 2.34
N LEU A 289 8.04 -4.83 1.17
CA LEU A 289 7.62 -6.17 0.78
C LEU A 289 8.81 -7.13 0.90
N ARG A 290 8.67 -8.20 1.68
CA ARG A 290 9.73 -9.20 1.90
C ARG A 290 9.22 -10.58 1.53
N PRO A 291 9.56 -11.11 0.33
CA PRO A 291 9.28 -12.50 0.00
C PRO A 291 10.11 -13.43 0.90
N GLN A 292 9.52 -14.53 1.31
CA GLN A 292 10.12 -15.52 2.21
C GLN A 292 9.80 -16.93 1.70
N LEU A 293 10.72 -17.86 1.91
CA LEU A 293 10.38 -19.28 1.91
C LEU A 293 9.73 -19.58 3.26
N ALA A 294 8.58 -20.27 3.26
CA ALA A 294 7.77 -20.55 4.46
C ALA A 294 8.05 -21.96 5.00
#